data_9068481c7dd1e1408b6d9f6dcb5675af
#
_entry.id   9068481c7dd1e1408b6d9f6dcb5675af
#
_cell.length_a   1.000
_cell.length_b   1.000
_cell.length_c   1.000
_cell.angle_alpha   90.00
_cell.angle_beta   90.00
_cell.angle_gamma   90.00
#
_symmetry.space_group_name_H-M   'P 1'
#
loop_
_entity.id
_entity.type
_entity.pdbx_description
1 polymer ?
#
loop_
_entity_poly.entity_id
_entity_poly.type
_entity_poly.pdbx_seq_one_letter_code
_entity_poly.pdbx_strand_id
1 'polypeptide(L)'
;MGKFEVNILGCGSALPTARHYPSTQILNIRDNLFMIDCGEGAQIQFRRMRLKFTRLGHIFLSHLHGDHCFGLIGMISTFALVGRTGELVIHAHPQAEQVFRPQLDFFCRDLPFTVRFEPVLPNRTEVIYEDKSIRVRSLPMIHRVPCSGFLFEEKVEMRHLLGDMMNFYNVPVYRRAAIKAGEDFV
;
A
#
# COMPACT_ATOMS: atom_id res chain seq x y z
N MET A 1 1.31 19.60 5.71
CA MET A 1 1.58 18.59 4.68
C MET A 1 1.61 17.23 5.37
N GLY A 2 0.85 16.26 4.89
CA GLY A 2 0.88 14.90 5.42
C GLY A 2 2.23 14.22 5.14
N LYS A 3 2.57 13.17 5.90
CA LYS A 3 3.79 12.40 5.71
C LYS A 3 3.68 11.56 4.43
N PHE A 4 4.68 11.63 3.55
CA PHE A 4 4.84 10.75 2.39
C PHE A 4 6.28 10.22 2.41
N GLU A 5 6.46 8.98 2.85
CA GLU A 5 7.76 8.35 3.04
C GLU A 5 7.81 7.00 2.33
N VAL A 6 9.01 6.65 1.87
CA VAL A 6 9.33 5.30 1.37
C VAL A 6 10.34 4.67 2.31
N ASN A 7 10.01 3.52 2.85
CA ASN A 7 10.87 2.70 3.69
C ASN A 7 11.28 1.46 2.91
N ILE A 8 12.57 1.30 2.64
CA ILE A 8 13.11 0.13 1.93
C ILE A 8 13.40 -0.97 2.94
N LEU A 9 12.61 -2.04 2.94
CA LEU A 9 12.79 -3.21 3.80
C LEU A 9 13.74 -4.22 3.17
N GLY A 10 13.75 -4.27 1.85
CA GLY A 10 14.63 -5.11 1.05
C GLY A 10 14.77 -4.57 -0.36
N CYS A 11 15.96 -4.70 -0.92
CA CYS A 11 16.31 -4.26 -2.29
C CYS A 11 17.19 -5.31 -3.00
N GLY A 12 17.28 -6.55 -2.47
CA GLY A 12 17.95 -7.66 -3.12
C GLY A 12 17.10 -8.21 -4.27
N SER A 13 17.76 -8.69 -5.31
CA SER A 13 17.13 -9.45 -6.39
C SER A 13 17.15 -10.95 -6.07
N ALA A 14 16.79 -11.78 -7.02
CA ALA A 14 16.51 -13.22 -6.94
C ALA A 14 17.29 -14.05 -5.90
N LEU A 15 18.59 -13.77 -5.69
CA LEU A 15 19.40 -14.51 -4.73
C LEU A 15 19.44 -13.80 -3.35
N PRO A 16 18.85 -14.40 -2.31
CA PRO A 16 18.96 -13.87 -0.95
C PRO A 16 20.41 -13.83 -0.49
N THR A 17 20.79 -12.78 0.21
CA THR A 17 22.14 -12.64 0.79
C THR A 17 22.05 -12.36 2.28
N ALA A 18 23.16 -12.57 3.00
CA ALA A 18 23.21 -12.27 4.43
C ALA A 18 23.05 -10.77 4.75
N ARG A 19 23.24 -9.89 3.77
CA ARG A 19 23.22 -8.43 3.95
C ARG A 19 21.98 -7.74 3.38
N HIS A 20 21.32 -8.35 2.38
CA HIS A 20 20.21 -7.74 1.67
C HIS A 20 19.03 -8.69 1.64
N TYR A 21 17.89 -8.20 2.09
CA TYR A 21 16.61 -8.89 1.96
C TYR A 21 16.03 -8.69 0.55
N PRO A 22 15.24 -9.63 0.05
CA PRO A 22 14.55 -9.51 -1.23
C PRO A 22 13.60 -8.31 -1.28
N SER A 23 13.15 -7.97 -2.51
CA SER A 23 12.35 -6.78 -2.80
C SER A 23 11.16 -6.61 -1.86
N THR A 24 11.16 -5.54 -1.10
CA THR A 24 10.03 -5.14 -0.24
C THR A 24 10.15 -3.66 0.09
N GLN A 25 9.13 -2.87 -0.20
CA GLN A 25 9.07 -1.45 0.14
C GLN A 25 7.77 -1.15 0.89
N ILE A 26 7.83 -0.19 1.82
CA ILE A 26 6.65 0.34 2.50
C ILE A 26 6.54 1.83 2.22
N LEU A 27 5.42 2.22 1.63
CA LEU A 27 5.03 3.62 1.56
C LEU A 27 4.20 3.96 2.81
N ASN A 28 4.59 5.04 3.48
CA ASN A 28 3.81 5.63 4.56
C ASN A 28 3.21 6.94 4.04
N ILE A 29 1.92 6.92 3.77
CA ILE A 29 1.20 8.08 3.27
C ILE A 29 0.15 8.46 4.31
N ARG A 30 0.35 9.59 5.00
CA ARG A 30 -0.55 10.08 6.06
C ARG A 30 -0.86 9.01 7.10
N ASP A 31 0.19 8.31 7.55
CA ASP A 31 0.12 7.22 8.52
C ASP A 31 -0.59 5.93 8.06
N ASN A 32 -1.06 5.84 6.82
CA ASN A 32 -1.47 4.59 6.19
C ASN A 32 -0.26 3.93 5.53
N LEU A 33 -0.11 2.63 5.72
CA LEU A 33 1.00 1.88 5.15
C LEU A 33 0.52 1.07 3.95
N PHE A 34 1.32 1.11 2.89
CA PHE A 34 1.13 0.36 1.66
C PHE A 34 2.42 -0.42 1.40
N MET A 35 2.32 -1.71 1.15
CA MET A 35 3.50 -2.55 0.84
C MET A 35 3.58 -2.79 -0.66
N ILE A 36 4.76 -2.62 -1.22
CA ILE A 36 5.09 -3.05 -2.59
C ILE A 36 6.06 -4.21 -2.47
N ASP A 37 5.66 -5.34 -3.05
CA ASP A 37 6.29 -6.64 -2.92
C ASP A 37 6.42 -7.12 -1.47
N CYS A 38 6.56 -8.43 -1.30
CA CYS A 38 6.68 -9.07 -0.01
C CYS A 38 7.67 -10.22 -0.12
N GLY A 39 8.93 -9.89 -0.25
CA GLY A 39 10.03 -10.85 -0.33
C GLY A 39 10.25 -11.60 0.98
N GLU A 40 11.06 -12.63 0.94
CA GLU A 40 11.39 -13.45 2.10
C GLU A 40 11.96 -12.60 3.24
N GLY A 41 11.47 -12.82 4.46
CA GLY A 41 11.88 -12.07 5.65
C GLY A 41 11.28 -10.67 5.78
N ALA A 42 10.36 -10.27 4.92
CA ALA A 42 9.69 -8.97 4.98
C ALA A 42 9.08 -8.66 6.37
N GLN A 43 8.46 -9.65 7.04
CA GLN A 43 7.90 -9.50 8.38
C GLN A 43 8.98 -9.19 9.45
N ILE A 44 10.19 -9.71 9.28
CA ILE A 44 11.31 -9.44 10.21
C ILE A 44 11.72 -7.97 10.07
N GLN A 45 11.91 -7.50 8.84
CA GLN A 45 12.30 -6.13 8.57
C GLN A 45 11.20 -5.14 8.98
N PHE A 46 9.95 -5.47 8.71
CA PHE A 46 8.80 -4.67 9.14
C PHE A 46 8.82 -4.45 10.68
N ARG A 47 9.12 -5.50 11.45
CA ARG A 47 9.27 -5.41 12.91
C ARG A 47 10.51 -4.63 13.32
N ARG A 48 11.66 -4.83 12.66
CA ARG A 48 12.90 -4.09 12.94
C ARG A 48 12.71 -2.58 12.77
N MET A 49 11.95 -2.18 11.75
CA MET A 49 11.62 -0.77 11.51
C MET A 49 10.49 -0.25 12.40
N ARG A 50 9.96 -1.07 13.32
CA ARG A 50 8.89 -0.72 14.26
C ARG A 50 7.62 -0.19 13.57
N LEU A 51 7.35 -0.65 12.36
CA LEU A 51 6.15 -0.29 11.63
C LEU A 51 4.91 -0.93 12.27
N LYS A 52 3.78 -0.24 12.22
CA LYS A 52 2.54 -0.71 12.86
C LYS A 52 1.78 -1.62 11.89
N PHE A 53 1.66 -2.92 12.19
CA PHE A 53 0.95 -3.91 11.39
C PHE A 53 -0.52 -3.55 11.13
N THR A 54 -1.19 -2.91 12.08
CA THR A 54 -2.59 -2.49 11.95
C THR A 54 -2.81 -1.39 10.92
N ARG A 55 -1.75 -0.67 10.51
CA ARG A 55 -1.82 0.40 9.50
C ARG A 55 -1.56 -0.09 8.06
N LEU A 56 -1.07 -1.32 7.89
CA LEU A 56 -0.85 -1.91 6.57
C LEU A 56 -2.13 -2.58 6.08
N GLY A 57 -2.88 -1.91 5.21
CA GLY A 57 -4.14 -2.42 4.64
C GLY A 57 -3.98 -3.09 3.28
N HIS A 58 -2.95 -2.73 2.53
CA HIS A 58 -2.79 -3.12 1.13
C HIS A 58 -1.37 -3.58 0.83
N ILE A 59 -1.26 -4.71 0.12
CA ILE A 59 0.00 -5.24 -0.43
C ILE A 59 -0.16 -5.30 -1.95
N PHE A 60 0.81 -4.76 -2.68
CA PHE A 60 0.85 -4.71 -4.14
C PHE A 60 2.01 -5.60 -4.61
N LEU A 61 1.71 -6.71 -5.25
CA LEU A 61 2.74 -7.60 -5.81
C LEU A 61 2.98 -7.24 -7.28
N SER A 62 4.19 -6.82 -7.59
CA SER A 62 4.58 -6.44 -8.95
C SER A 62 4.51 -7.63 -9.91
N HIS A 63 4.97 -8.79 -9.48
CA HIS A 63 4.91 -10.06 -10.20
C HIS A 63 5.15 -11.25 -9.25
N LEU A 64 5.04 -12.47 -9.77
CA LEU A 64 5.07 -13.69 -8.95
C LEU A 64 6.42 -14.42 -8.95
N HIS A 65 7.56 -13.71 -9.10
CA HIS A 65 8.85 -14.31 -8.75
C HIS A 65 9.00 -14.39 -7.23
N GLY A 66 9.68 -15.42 -6.74
CA GLY A 66 9.76 -15.74 -5.32
C GLY A 66 10.33 -14.60 -4.46
N ASP A 67 11.37 -13.92 -4.96
CA ASP A 67 12.00 -12.79 -4.29
C ASP A 67 11.06 -11.56 -4.12
N HIS A 68 9.89 -11.56 -4.78
CA HIS A 68 8.85 -10.55 -4.65
C HIS A 68 7.64 -10.99 -3.83
N CYS A 69 7.48 -12.30 -3.54
CA CYS A 69 6.24 -12.79 -2.93
C CYS A 69 6.39 -13.90 -1.88
N PHE A 70 7.54 -14.53 -1.70
CA PHE A 70 7.72 -15.65 -0.76
C PHE A 70 7.53 -15.26 0.71
N GLY A 71 7.63 -14.00 1.05
CA GLY A 71 7.35 -13.50 2.39
C GLY A 71 5.87 -13.40 2.74
N LEU A 72 4.96 -13.52 1.75
CA LEU A 72 3.54 -13.19 1.93
C LEU A 72 2.85 -14.06 3.00
N ILE A 73 3.02 -15.39 2.95
CA ILE A 73 2.42 -16.31 3.93
C ILE A 73 2.94 -16.04 5.34
N GLY A 74 4.26 -15.85 5.48
CA GLY A 74 4.87 -15.50 6.77
C GLY A 74 4.40 -14.16 7.32
N MET A 75 4.19 -13.17 6.45
CA MET A 75 3.65 -11.85 6.82
C MET A 75 2.21 -11.99 7.34
N ILE A 76 1.34 -12.70 6.62
CA ILE A 76 -0.07 -12.90 6.99
C ILE A 76 -0.18 -13.69 8.31
N SER A 77 0.60 -14.77 8.47
CA SER A 77 0.67 -15.51 9.71
C SER A 77 1.12 -14.64 10.89
N THR A 78 2.13 -13.79 10.68
CA THR A 78 2.59 -12.83 11.70
C THR A 78 1.49 -11.84 12.06
N PHE A 79 0.70 -11.36 11.10
CA PHE A 79 -0.42 -10.45 11.36
C PHE A 79 -1.46 -11.07 12.29
N ALA A 80 -1.78 -12.36 12.12
CA ALA A 80 -2.69 -13.08 13.02
C ALA A 80 -2.14 -13.13 14.43
N LEU A 81 -0.85 -13.45 14.59
CA LEU A 81 -0.19 -13.56 15.90
C LEU A 81 -0.11 -12.22 16.65
N VAL A 82 -0.04 -11.10 15.95
CA VAL A 82 0.00 -9.75 16.57
C VAL A 82 -1.39 -9.11 16.73
N GLY A 83 -2.46 -9.89 16.51
CA GLY A 83 -3.83 -9.48 16.80
C GLY A 83 -4.44 -8.53 15.76
N ARG A 84 -4.05 -8.62 14.49
CA ARG A 84 -4.73 -7.89 13.41
C ARG A 84 -6.18 -8.38 13.26
N THR A 85 -7.12 -7.47 13.09
CA THR A 85 -8.55 -7.78 12.84
C THR A 85 -9.10 -7.15 11.56
N GLY A 86 -8.42 -6.12 11.01
CA GLY A 86 -8.85 -5.44 9.79
C GLY A 86 -8.51 -6.22 8.52
N GLU A 87 -9.32 -6.11 7.48
CA GLU A 87 -9.09 -6.72 6.17
C GLU A 87 -7.69 -6.40 5.62
N LEU A 88 -7.08 -7.37 4.95
CA LEU A 88 -5.87 -7.22 4.16
C LEU A 88 -6.18 -7.46 2.69
N VAL A 89 -5.89 -6.49 1.85
CA VAL A 89 -6.12 -6.58 0.40
C VAL A 89 -4.79 -6.79 -0.30
N ILE A 90 -4.72 -7.80 -1.17
CA ILE A 90 -3.54 -8.13 -1.97
C ILE A 90 -3.86 -7.84 -3.43
N HIS A 91 -3.24 -6.80 -3.97
CA HIS A 91 -3.34 -6.42 -5.38
C HIS A 91 -2.23 -7.14 -6.15
N ALA A 92 -2.60 -8.06 -7.03
CA ALA A 92 -1.64 -8.91 -7.73
C ALA A 92 -2.18 -9.45 -9.05
N HIS A 93 -1.31 -10.02 -9.87
CA HIS A 93 -1.74 -10.79 -11.04
C HIS A 93 -2.78 -11.86 -10.64
N PRO A 94 -3.83 -12.12 -11.47
CA PRO A 94 -4.91 -13.06 -11.14
C PRO A 94 -4.46 -14.45 -10.66
N GLN A 95 -3.31 -14.94 -11.13
CA GLN A 95 -2.75 -16.21 -10.68
C GLN A 95 -2.31 -16.22 -9.21
N ALA A 96 -2.12 -15.05 -8.59
CA ALA A 96 -1.66 -14.96 -7.20
C ALA A 96 -2.65 -15.66 -6.25
N GLU A 97 -3.94 -15.47 -6.43
CA GLU A 97 -4.93 -16.13 -5.59
C GLU A 97 -4.88 -17.65 -5.73
N GLN A 98 -4.72 -18.16 -6.94
CA GLN A 98 -4.61 -19.60 -7.20
C GLN A 98 -3.39 -20.22 -6.51
N VAL A 99 -2.29 -19.47 -6.42
CA VAL A 99 -1.04 -19.93 -5.78
C VAL A 99 -1.12 -19.82 -4.26
N PHE A 100 -1.64 -18.72 -3.73
CA PHE A 100 -1.56 -18.42 -2.30
C PHE A 100 -2.77 -18.88 -1.50
N ARG A 101 -3.97 -18.96 -2.08
CA ARG A 101 -5.19 -19.38 -1.36
C ARG A 101 -5.03 -20.77 -0.72
N PRO A 102 -4.56 -21.82 -1.42
CA PRO A 102 -4.36 -23.12 -0.79
C PRO A 102 -3.36 -23.11 0.36
N GLN A 103 -2.32 -22.25 0.27
CA GLN A 103 -1.33 -22.10 1.33
C GLN A 103 -1.93 -21.39 2.55
N LEU A 104 -2.74 -20.35 2.33
CA LEU A 104 -3.46 -19.66 3.41
C LEU A 104 -4.44 -20.61 4.10
N ASP A 105 -5.19 -21.40 3.34
CA ASP A 105 -6.15 -22.37 3.86
C ASP A 105 -5.46 -23.48 4.67
N PHE A 106 -4.22 -23.81 4.33
CA PHE A 106 -3.45 -24.81 5.05
C PHE A 106 -2.73 -24.25 6.28
N PHE A 107 -1.96 -23.16 6.12
CA PHE A 107 -1.08 -22.62 7.16
C PHE A 107 -1.74 -21.55 8.05
N CYS A 108 -2.83 -20.94 7.60
CA CYS A 108 -3.46 -19.79 8.22
C CYS A 108 -4.99 -19.97 8.36
N ARG A 109 -5.45 -21.14 8.82
CA ARG A 109 -6.88 -21.52 8.84
C ARG A 109 -7.77 -20.59 9.65
N ASP A 110 -7.28 -20.13 10.79
CA ASP A 110 -8.08 -19.38 11.77
C ASP A 110 -7.65 -17.91 11.82
N LEU A 111 -7.56 -17.28 10.64
CA LEU A 111 -7.23 -15.85 10.59
C LEU A 111 -8.35 -15.01 11.24
N PRO A 112 -8.04 -14.12 12.17
CA PRO A 112 -9.01 -13.21 12.77
C PRO A 112 -9.38 -12.03 11.82
N PHE A 113 -8.98 -12.08 10.55
CA PHE A 113 -9.23 -11.07 9.52
C PHE A 113 -9.36 -11.72 8.13
N THR A 114 -10.01 -11.00 7.23
CA THR A 114 -10.16 -11.43 5.83
C THR A 114 -8.93 -11.06 5.01
N VAL A 115 -8.48 -12.01 4.17
CA VAL A 115 -7.48 -11.77 3.12
C VAL A 115 -8.19 -11.82 1.76
N ARG A 116 -8.23 -10.68 1.07
CA ARG A 116 -8.88 -10.53 -0.22
C ARG A 116 -7.84 -10.28 -1.31
N PHE A 117 -7.98 -10.97 -2.43
CA PHE A 117 -7.16 -10.76 -3.63
C PHE A 117 -7.92 -9.89 -4.62
N GLU A 118 -7.28 -8.81 -5.06
CA GLU A 118 -7.76 -7.92 -6.12
C GLU A 118 -6.89 -8.11 -7.36
N PRO A 119 -7.47 -8.53 -8.48
CA PRO A 119 -6.71 -8.81 -9.68
C PRO A 119 -6.16 -7.53 -10.31
N VAL A 120 -4.86 -7.54 -10.63
CA VAL A 120 -4.17 -6.49 -11.40
C VAL A 120 -3.77 -7.05 -12.75
N LEU A 121 -4.23 -6.41 -13.81
CA LEU A 121 -3.92 -6.84 -15.18
C LEU A 121 -2.65 -6.15 -15.69
N PRO A 122 -1.62 -6.92 -16.11
CA PRO A 122 -0.31 -6.37 -16.43
C PRO A 122 -0.23 -5.67 -17.79
N ASN A 123 -1.28 -5.74 -18.60
CA ASN A 123 -1.30 -5.25 -19.98
C ASN A 123 -1.98 -3.87 -20.15
N ARG A 124 -2.42 -3.26 -19.06
CA ARG A 124 -3.09 -1.94 -19.10
C ARG A 124 -2.81 -1.11 -17.87
N THR A 125 -2.92 0.21 -18.04
CA THR A 125 -2.92 1.16 -16.94
C THR A 125 -4.34 1.32 -16.42
N GLU A 126 -4.56 1.05 -15.14
CA GLU A 126 -5.87 1.21 -14.50
C GLU A 126 -5.72 1.69 -13.06
N VAL A 127 -6.78 2.33 -12.53
CA VAL A 127 -6.86 2.64 -11.10
C VAL A 127 -7.22 1.37 -10.36
N ILE A 128 -6.31 0.88 -9.53
CA ILE A 128 -6.47 -0.37 -8.77
C ILE A 128 -6.82 -0.13 -7.30
N TYR A 129 -6.60 1.09 -6.80
CA TYR A 129 -7.02 1.52 -5.48
C TYR A 129 -7.22 3.04 -5.47
N GLU A 130 -8.24 3.49 -4.76
CA GLU A 130 -8.48 4.91 -4.56
C GLU A 130 -9.22 5.15 -3.24
N ASP A 131 -8.73 6.11 -2.46
CA ASP A 131 -9.44 6.63 -1.29
C ASP A 131 -9.50 8.17 -1.33
N LYS A 132 -9.84 8.79 -0.20
CA LYS A 132 -9.90 10.27 -0.10
C LYS A 132 -8.53 10.95 -0.26
N SER A 133 -7.44 10.24 0.01
CA SER A 133 -6.09 10.79 0.15
C SER A 133 -5.17 10.42 -1.00
N ILE A 134 -5.31 9.22 -1.54
CA ILE A 134 -4.44 8.71 -2.59
C ILE A 134 -5.21 8.01 -3.71
N ARG A 135 -4.54 7.89 -4.85
CA ARG A 135 -4.90 7.02 -5.96
C ARG A 135 -3.70 6.16 -6.32
N VAL A 136 -3.92 4.87 -6.56
CA VAL A 136 -2.89 3.94 -7.04
C VAL A 136 -3.29 3.42 -8.41
N ARG A 137 -2.37 3.54 -9.36
CA ARG A 137 -2.54 2.99 -10.70
C ARG A 137 -1.53 1.88 -10.95
N SER A 138 -1.96 0.83 -11.65
CA SER A 138 -1.06 -0.14 -12.25
C SER A 138 -0.47 0.42 -13.55
N LEU A 139 0.78 0.03 -13.82
CA LEU A 139 1.51 0.39 -15.04
C LEU A 139 2.04 -0.89 -15.67
N PRO A 140 1.83 -1.13 -16.98
CA PRO A 140 2.45 -2.25 -17.69
C PRO A 140 3.97 -2.18 -17.61
N MET A 141 4.62 -3.30 -17.29
CA MET A 141 6.07 -3.41 -17.24
C MET A 141 6.55 -4.55 -18.15
N ILE A 142 7.70 -4.35 -18.80
CA ILE A 142 8.33 -5.39 -19.62
C ILE A 142 9.17 -6.28 -18.72
N HIS A 143 8.77 -7.54 -18.60
CA HIS A 143 9.49 -8.55 -17.82
C HIS A 143 9.26 -9.96 -18.40
N ARG A 144 9.99 -10.99 -17.90
CA ARG A 144 9.85 -12.37 -18.36
C ARG A 144 8.51 -13.02 -18.01
N VAL A 145 7.89 -12.54 -16.93
CA VAL A 145 6.56 -12.94 -16.48
C VAL A 145 5.65 -11.71 -16.44
N PRO A 146 4.31 -11.88 -16.41
CA PRO A 146 3.39 -10.76 -16.26
C PRO A 146 3.78 -9.88 -15.07
N CYS A 147 4.02 -8.60 -15.32
CA CYS A 147 4.56 -7.67 -14.32
C CYS A 147 3.87 -6.31 -14.41
N SER A 148 3.59 -5.72 -13.26
CA SER A 148 3.02 -4.38 -13.12
C SER A 148 3.90 -3.50 -12.25
N GLY A 149 4.11 -2.25 -12.63
CA GLY A 149 4.55 -1.20 -11.74
C GLY A 149 3.37 -0.54 -11.04
N PHE A 150 3.63 0.30 -10.03
CA PHE A 150 2.59 0.99 -9.28
C PHE A 150 2.92 2.47 -9.15
N LEU A 151 1.98 3.32 -9.54
CA LEU A 151 2.06 4.76 -9.38
C LEU A 151 1.14 5.19 -8.22
N PHE A 152 1.74 5.71 -7.16
CA PHE A 152 1.03 6.28 -6.01
C PHE A 152 0.93 7.80 -6.17
N GLU A 153 -0.27 8.31 -6.26
CA GLU A 153 -0.55 9.73 -6.45
C GLU A 153 -1.29 10.26 -5.22
N GLU A 154 -0.71 11.25 -4.55
CA GLU A 154 -1.42 11.93 -3.47
C GLU A 154 -2.47 12.87 -4.05
N LYS A 155 -3.70 12.77 -3.56
CA LYS A 155 -4.77 13.69 -3.96
C LYS A 155 -4.59 15.03 -3.26
N VAL A 156 -4.82 16.09 -4.01
CA VAL A 156 -4.81 17.45 -3.45
C VAL A 156 -5.93 17.55 -2.42
N GLU A 157 -5.57 17.83 -1.17
CA GLU A 157 -6.56 18.16 -0.14
C GLU A 157 -7.08 19.57 -0.36
N MET A 158 -8.40 19.72 -0.23
CA MET A 158 -8.96 21.05 -0.08
C MET A 158 -8.36 21.71 1.17
N ARG A 159 -7.97 22.97 1.07
CA ARG A 159 -7.42 23.76 2.18
C ARG A 159 -8.40 23.79 3.36
N HIS A 160 -7.91 23.61 4.56
CA HIS A 160 -8.69 23.89 5.75
C HIS A 160 -8.78 25.42 5.96
N LEU A 161 -9.99 25.92 6.01
CA LEU A 161 -10.22 27.32 6.36
C LEU A 161 -10.29 27.45 7.88
N LEU A 162 -9.50 28.36 8.43
CA LEU A 162 -9.61 28.76 9.84
C LEU A 162 -10.85 29.66 9.99
N GLY A 163 -11.88 29.14 10.69
CA GLY A 163 -13.17 29.82 10.84
C GLY A 163 -13.02 31.25 11.39
N ASP A 164 -12.16 31.41 12.41
CA ASP A 164 -11.89 32.72 13.03
C ASP A 164 -11.27 33.71 12.06
N MET A 165 -10.34 33.25 11.19
CA MET A 165 -9.74 34.09 10.15
C MET A 165 -10.75 34.46 9.06
N MET A 166 -11.65 33.53 8.70
CA MET A 166 -12.73 33.83 7.75
C MET A 166 -13.66 34.91 8.28
N ASN A 167 -13.94 34.88 9.56
CA ASN A 167 -14.76 35.91 10.22
C ASN A 167 -14.00 37.23 10.37
N PHE A 168 -12.72 37.19 10.79
CA PHE A 168 -11.88 38.39 10.93
C PHE A 168 -11.74 39.16 9.63
N TYR A 169 -11.54 38.45 8.48
CA TYR A 169 -11.46 39.07 7.16
C TYR A 169 -12.83 39.25 6.47
N ASN A 170 -13.94 39.02 7.19
CA ASN A 170 -15.31 39.13 6.65
C ASN A 170 -15.52 38.35 5.33
N VAL A 171 -14.91 37.15 5.23
CA VAL A 171 -14.99 36.33 4.00
C VAL A 171 -16.41 35.80 3.83
N PRO A 172 -17.13 36.19 2.74
CA PRO A 172 -18.49 35.74 2.50
C PRO A 172 -18.57 34.21 2.40
N VAL A 173 -19.66 33.61 2.90
CA VAL A 173 -19.85 32.16 2.90
C VAL A 173 -19.74 31.55 1.50
N TYR A 174 -20.28 32.21 0.48
CA TYR A 174 -20.24 31.75 -0.91
C TYR A 174 -18.83 31.71 -1.50
N ARG A 175 -17.85 32.49 -0.98
CA ARG A 175 -16.45 32.47 -1.44
C ARG A 175 -15.62 31.40 -0.79
N ARG A 176 -16.07 30.84 0.35
CA ARG A 176 -15.28 29.89 1.14
C ARG A 176 -14.98 28.59 0.38
N ALA A 177 -15.88 28.14 -0.49
CA ALA A 177 -15.64 26.95 -1.32
C ALA A 177 -14.50 27.17 -2.34
N ALA A 178 -14.46 28.32 -3.01
CA ALA A 178 -13.43 28.70 -3.96
C ALA A 178 -12.05 28.84 -3.28
N ILE A 179 -12.00 29.46 -2.10
CA ILE A 179 -10.77 29.59 -1.30
C ILE A 179 -10.27 28.20 -0.87
N LYS A 180 -11.16 27.28 -0.47
CA LYS A 180 -10.79 25.89 -0.20
C LYS A 180 -10.17 25.18 -1.42
N ALA A 181 -10.66 25.50 -2.61
CA ALA A 181 -10.14 24.97 -3.87
C ALA A 181 -8.80 25.61 -4.28
N GLY A 182 -8.38 26.68 -3.59
CA GLY A 182 -7.08 27.34 -3.82
C GLY A 182 -7.15 28.71 -4.45
N GLU A 183 -8.35 29.26 -4.68
CA GLU A 183 -8.49 30.65 -5.15
C GLU A 183 -8.04 31.64 -4.05
N ASP A 184 -7.40 32.71 -4.48
CA ASP A 184 -7.06 33.81 -3.58
C ASP A 184 -8.29 34.69 -3.31
N PHE A 185 -8.36 35.20 -2.08
CA PHE A 185 -9.36 36.19 -1.67
C PHE A 185 -8.66 37.53 -1.47
N VAL A 186 -8.92 38.47 -2.36
CA VAL A 186 -8.40 39.85 -2.31
C VAL A 186 -9.54 40.77 -1.92
#